data_37c22689c9a38ce25e12eacb1a8785af
#
_entry.id   37c22689c9a38ce25e12eacb1a8785af
#
_cell.length_a   1.000
_cell.length_b   1.000
_cell.length_c   1.000
_cell.angle_alpha   90.00
_cell.angle_beta   90.00
_cell.angle_gamma   90.00
#
_symmetry.space_group_name_H-M   'P 1'
#
loop_
_entity.id
_entity.type
_entity.pdbx_description
1 polymer ?
#
loop_
_entity_poly.entity_id
_entity_poly.type
_entity_poly.pdbx_seq_one_letter_code
_entity_poly.pdbx_strand_id
1 'polypeptide(L)'
;MFILTAAGLGLEFAVVKTIAAVGMGILAGGAALVLTQAGFLANALKPVATPRCCTSGTTQSAPPPVWAIRNEAARRRDFTAAAAGNFIFLGRWLLFAFMLESLMVAYVPDTLVATWPGSGNALAMPLAVLIGVTAYLNGYAAIPLIRSLIELGMSPATSLAFMLAGSVTSIPAAIAIHSLARPRLFGLYLAMAGVGALAAGSSWQIFL
;
A
#
# COMPACT_ATOMS: atom_id res chain seq x y z
N MET A 1 10.78 -7.87 -8.52
CA MET A 1 9.33 -8.09 -8.66
C MET A 1 8.92 -8.38 -10.10
N PHE A 2 9.25 -7.54 -11.10
CA PHE A 2 8.88 -7.76 -12.50
C PHE A 2 9.32 -9.13 -13.03
N ILE A 3 10.59 -9.48 -12.88
CA ILE A 3 11.16 -10.76 -13.35
C ILE A 3 10.44 -11.97 -12.76
N LEU A 4 10.15 -11.94 -11.46
CA LEU A 4 9.45 -13.03 -10.78
C LEU A 4 7.99 -13.16 -11.22
N THR A 5 7.30 -12.01 -11.42
CA THR A 5 5.93 -12.02 -11.97
C THR A 5 5.93 -12.55 -13.40
N ALA A 6 6.90 -12.17 -14.22
CA ALA A 6 7.05 -12.66 -15.59
C ALA A 6 7.34 -14.17 -15.65
N ALA A 7 8.18 -14.67 -14.73
CA ALA A 7 8.49 -16.09 -14.65
C ALA A 7 7.31 -16.95 -14.12
N GLY A 8 6.49 -16.41 -13.21
CA GLY A 8 5.40 -17.15 -12.58
C GLY A 8 4.05 -17.05 -13.28
N LEU A 9 3.71 -15.87 -13.81
CA LEU A 9 2.39 -15.57 -14.40
C LEU A 9 2.46 -15.19 -15.89
N GLY A 10 3.66 -15.11 -16.46
CA GLY A 10 3.86 -14.71 -17.84
C GLY A 10 4.26 -13.24 -18.01
N LEU A 11 4.92 -12.96 -19.16
CA LEU A 11 5.44 -11.62 -19.46
C LEU A 11 4.31 -10.61 -19.63
N GLU A 12 3.22 -11.00 -20.28
CA GLU A 12 2.05 -10.17 -20.53
C GLU A 12 1.45 -9.65 -19.21
N PHE A 13 1.19 -10.54 -18.26
CA PHE A 13 0.69 -10.19 -16.94
C PHE A 13 1.64 -9.21 -16.22
N ALA A 14 2.95 -9.45 -16.29
CA ALA A 14 3.94 -8.59 -15.65
C ALA A 14 3.98 -7.18 -16.24
N VAL A 15 3.85 -7.05 -17.58
CA VAL A 15 3.80 -5.76 -18.27
C VAL A 15 2.54 -5.01 -17.88
N VAL A 16 1.37 -5.65 -18.00
CA VAL A 16 0.08 -5.02 -17.67
C VAL A 16 0.05 -4.59 -16.20
N LYS A 17 0.53 -5.43 -15.27
CA LYS A 17 0.67 -5.08 -13.85
C LYS A 17 1.54 -3.83 -13.65
N THR A 18 2.65 -3.73 -14.36
CA THR A 18 3.57 -2.60 -14.22
C THR A 18 2.94 -1.32 -14.74
N ILE A 19 2.30 -1.36 -15.90
CA ILE A 19 1.57 -0.22 -16.46
C ILE A 19 0.44 0.22 -15.53
N ALA A 20 -0.34 -0.74 -15.01
CA ALA A 20 -1.41 -0.47 -14.08
C ALA A 20 -0.90 0.17 -12.77
N ALA A 21 0.21 -0.33 -12.22
CA ALA A 21 0.80 0.23 -11.01
C ALA A 21 1.28 1.68 -11.21
N VAL A 22 1.92 1.98 -12.35
CA VAL A 22 2.32 3.35 -12.70
C VAL A 22 1.09 4.24 -12.89
N GLY A 23 0.08 3.76 -13.62
CA GLY A 23 -1.19 4.47 -13.82
C GLY A 23 -1.89 4.80 -12.51
N MET A 24 -1.97 3.83 -11.58
CA MET A 24 -2.53 4.04 -10.24
C MET A 24 -1.73 5.09 -9.45
N GLY A 25 -0.40 5.07 -9.54
CA GLY A 25 0.46 6.07 -8.90
C GLY A 25 0.19 7.48 -9.41
N ILE A 26 0.06 7.65 -10.72
CA ILE A 26 -0.26 8.93 -11.36
C ILE A 26 -1.65 9.41 -10.97
N LEU A 27 -2.65 8.53 -11.00
CA LEU A 27 -4.03 8.85 -10.62
C LEU A 27 -4.12 9.24 -9.14
N ALA A 28 -3.50 8.48 -8.25
CA ALA A 28 -3.51 8.76 -6.81
C ALA A 28 -2.76 10.06 -6.49
N GLY A 29 -1.60 10.29 -7.12
CA GLY A 29 -0.84 11.53 -6.97
C GLY A 29 -1.60 12.75 -7.50
N GLY A 30 -2.19 12.63 -8.68
CA GLY A 30 -3.03 13.67 -9.29
C GLY A 30 -4.26 14.00 -8.43
N ALA A 31 -4.98 12.99 -7.96
CA ALA A 31 -6.12 13.17 -7.07
C ALA A 31 -5.74 13.86 -5.76
N ALA A 32 -4.62 13.44 -5.15
CA ALA A 32 -4.10 14.07 -3.94
C ALA A 32 -3.75 15.54 -4.18
N LEU A 33 -3.14 15.87 -5.31
CA LEU A 33 -2.76 17.23 -5.68
C LEU A 33 -3.99 18.12 -5.89
N VAL A 34 -4.98 17.63 -6.64
CA VAL A 34 -6.24 18.37 -6.88
C VAL A 34 -7.00 18.61 -5.58
N LEU A 35 -7.11 17.59 -4.71
CA LEU A 35 -7.80 17.69 -3.44
C LEU A 35 -7.06 18.61 -2.43
N THR A 36 -5.74 18.69 -2.54
CA THR A 36 -4.94 19.62 -1.74
C THR A 36 -5.17 21.05 -2.21
N GLN A 37 -5.19 21.30 -3.52
CA GLN A 37 -5.49 22.61 -4.10
C GLN A 37 -6.94 23.06 -3.80
N ALA A 38 -7.88 22.12 -3.78
CA ALA A 38 -9.27 22.38 -3.38
C ALA A 38 -9.46 22.64 -1.87
N GLY A 39 -8.38 22.59 -1.07
CA GLY A 39 -8.43 22.81 0.37
C GLY A 39 -8.98 21.65 1.21
N PHE A 40 -9.42 20.55 0.55
CA PHE A 40 -9.99 19.40 1.25
C PHE A 40 -8.96 18.67 2.12
N LEU A 41 -7.69 18.73 1.74
CA LEU A 41 -6.56 18.13 2.43
C LEU A 41 -5.67 19.16 3.15
N ALA A 42 -6.14 20.39 3.40
CA ALA A 42 -5.37 21.49 3.99
C ALA A 42 -4.70 21.13 5.35
N ASN A 43 -5.21 20.12 6.07
CA ASN A 43 -4.63 19.61 7.31
C ASN A 43 -4.63 18.07 7.31
N ALA A 44 -4.10 17.47 6.27
CA ALA A 44 -4.19 16.02 6.03
C ALA A 44 -3.39 15.16 7.04
N LEU A 45 -2.33 15.71 7.62
CA LEU A 45 -1.49 15.04 8.60
C LEU A 45 -1.90 15.38 10.03
N LYS A 46 -1.78 14.42 10.93
CA LYS A 46 -1.88 14.66 12.36
C LYS A 46 -0.65 15.45 12.82
N PRO A 47 -0.80 16.44 13.72
CA PRO A 47 0.36 17.12 14.27
C PRO A 47 1.26 16.09 14.95
N VAL A 48 2.43 15.87 14.39
CA VAL A 48 3.48 15.10 15.06
C VAL A 48 3.88 15.94 16.27
N ALA A 49 3.76 15.38 17.46
CA ALA A 49 4.27 16.02 18.67
C ALA A 49 5.79 16.13 18.57
N THR A 50 6.26 17.20 17.92
CA THR A 50 7.64 17.61 18.08
C THR A 50 7.83 17.97 19.55
N PRO A 51 8.85 17.46 20.25
CA PRO A 51 9.18 17.95 21.57
C PRO A 51 9.36 19.47 21.44
N ARG A 52 8.43 20.21 22.06
CA ARG A 52 8.52 21.66 22.15
C ARG A 52 9.76 21.99 22.98
N CYS A 53 10.89 22.19 22.33
CA CYS A 53 11.87 23.10 22.88
C CYS A 53 11.22 24.47 22.89
N CYS A 54 10.91 24.95 24.07
CA CYS A 54 10.43 26.29 24.33
C CYS A 54 11.40 27.30 23.72
N THR A 55 11.02 27.91 22.61
CA THR A 55 11.59 29.19 22.22
C THR A 55 10.51 29.98 21.53
N SER A 56 10.11 31.03 22.23
CA SER A 56 9.22 32.09 21.82
C SER A 56 9.60 32.67 20.44
N GLY A 57 8.61 32.75 19.58
CA GLY A 57 8.35 33.78 18.57
C GLY A 57 9.55 34.41 17.89
N THR A 58 10.07 33.79 16.86
CA THR A 58 10.58 34.46 15.66
C THR A 58 10.52 33.46 14.52
N THR A 59 9.99 33.87 13.40
CA THR A 59 10.05 33.19 12.10
C THR A 59 11.52 33.07 11.68
N GLN A 60 12.25 32.15 12.28
CA GLN A 60 13.59 31.80 11.81
C GLN A 60 13.42 30.90 10.58
N SER A 61 13.83 31.42 9.43
CA SER A 61 14.11 30.62 8.26
C SER A 61 14.96 29.43 8.67
N ALA A 62 14.52 28.23 8.31
CA ALA A 62 15.24 27.00 8.63
C ALA A 62 16.72 27.14 8.22
N PRO A 63 17.67 26.84 9.11
CA PRO A 63 19.08 26.92 8.77
C PRO A 63 19.38 26.01 7.58
N PRO A 64 20.31 26.40 6.71
CA PRO A 64 20.64 25.61 5.53
C PRO A 64 21.02 24.18 5.94
N PRO A 65 20.65 23.16 5.14
CA PRO A 65 20.92 21.77 5.48
C PRO A 65 22.44 21.52 5.56
N VAL A 66 22.92 21.29 6.75
CA VAL A 66 24.34 20.93 6.98
C VAL A 66 24.47 19.42 6.79
N TRP A 67 25.07 19.00 5.71
CA TRP A 67 25.25 17.58 5.34
C TRP A 67 26.28 16.85 6.22
N ALA A 68 27.10 17.58 6.98
CA ALA A 68 28.15 17.03 7.84
C ALA A 68 27.63 16.60 9.22
N ILE A 69 26.71 15.62 9.24
CA ILE A 69 26.15 15.04 10.49
C ILE A 69 27.27 14.39 11.36
N ARG A 70 28.39 14.08 10.75
CA ARG A 70 29.47 13.28 11.37
C ARG A 70 30.25 14.02 12.42
N ASN A 71 30.27 15.35 12.40
CA ASN A 71 31.16 16.17 13.26
C ASN A 71 30.48 16.70 14.54
N GLU A 72 29.17 16.56 14.69
CA GLU A 72 28.45 17.03 15.87
C GLU A 72 27.91 15.86 16.72
N ALA A 73 28.49 15.65 17.89
CA ALA A 73 28.11 14.56 18.79
C ALA A 73 26.66 14.64 19.24
N ALA A 74 26.12 15.83 19.43
CA ALA A 74 24.71 16.05 19.80
C ALA A 74 23.75 15.59 18.68
N ARG A 75 24.00 16.01 17.44
CA ARG A 75 23.20 15.65 16.26
C ARG A 75 23.22 14.14 15.96
N ARG A 76 24.35 13.52 16.18
CA ARG A 76 24.50 12.07 16.02
C ARG A 76 23.69 11.32 17.07
N ARG A 77 23.65 11.83 18.31
CA ARG A 77 22.86 11.26 19.40
C ARG A 77 21.35 11.40 19.11
N ASP A 78 20.92 12.56 18.63
CA ASP A 78 19.52 12.81 18.27
C ASP A 78 19.10 11.94 17.08
N PHE A 79 19.97 11.79 16.08
CA PHE A 79 19.72 10.89 14.94
C PHE A 79 19.61 9.43 15.38
N THR A 80 20.52 8.94 16.22
CA THR A 80 20.47 7.55 16.69
C THR A 80 19.26 7.30 17.57
N ALA A 81 18.88 8.26 18.42
CA ALA A 81 17.66 8.15 19.24
C ALA A 81 16.40 8.15 18.39
N ALA A 82 16.31 9.04 17.40
CA ALA A 82 15.18 9.08 16.46
C ALA A 82 15.12 7.82 15.58
N ALA A 83 16.27 7.36 15.06
CA ALA A 83 16.36 6.15 14.27
C ALA A 83 15.98 4.90 15.07
N ALA A 84 16.47 4.77 16.30
CA ALA A 84 16.13 3.67 17.20
C ALA A 84 14.63 3.68 17.57
N GLY A 85 14.08 4.86 17.88
CA GLY A 85 12.66 5.02 18.16
C GLY A 85 11.77 4.60 16.98
N ASN A 86 12.10 5.05 15.78
CA ASN A 86 11.38 4.68 14.57
C ASN A 86 11.56 3.20 14.23
N PHE A 87 12.74 2.65 14.40
CA PHE A 87 13.02 1.24 14.17
C PHE A 87 12.21 0.34 15.11
N ILE A 88 12.17 0.66 16.40
CA ILE A 88 11.38 -0.08 17.38
C ILE A 88 9.89 0.05 17.09
N PHE A 89 9.42 1.26 16.76
CA PHE A 89 8.02 1.50 16.44
C PHE A 89 7.58 0.72 15.19
N LEU A 90 8.31 0.86 14.08
CA LEU A 90 8.05 0.12 12.85
C LEU A 90 8.22 -1.38 13.05
N GLY A 91 9.28 -1.81 13.76
CA GLY A 91 9.55 -3.22 14.04
C GLY A 91 8.41 -3.91 14.79
N ARG A 92 7.86 -3.26 15.80
CA ARG A 92 6.70 -3.80 16.55
C ARG A 92 5.47 -3.98 15.66
N TRP A 93 5.17 -3.02 14.82
CA TRP A 93 4.04 -3.09 13.89
C TRP A 93 4.27 -4.14 12.79
N LEU A 94 5.49 -4.23 12.28
CA LEU A 94 5.88 -5.24 11.30
C LEU A 94 5.78 -6.66 11.91
N LEU A 95 6.27 -6.84 13.13
CA LEU A 95 6.18 -8.11 13.83
C LEU A 95 4.71 -8.53 14.03
N PHE A 96 3.87 -7.60 14.49
CA PHE A 96 2.43 -7.84 14.63
C PHE A 96 1.77 -8.20 13.31
N ALA A 97 2.15 -7.52 12.24
CA ALA A 97 1.65 -7.80 10.89
C ALA A 97 2.03 -9.19 10.39
N PHE A 98 3.30 -9.59 10.58
CA PHE A 98 3.75 -10.94 10.19
C PHE A 98 3.12 -12.04 11.05
N MET A 99 2.89 -11.77 12.34
CA MET A 99 2.12 -12.71 13.17
C MET A 99 0.69 -12.89 12.64
N LEU A 100 0.02 -11.79 12.29
CA LEU A 100 -1.32 -11.83 11.72
C LEU A 100 -1.34 -12.53 10.37
N GLU A 101 -0.36 -12.26 9.50
CA GLU A 101 -0.17 -12.94 8.21
C GLU A 101 0.01 -14.45 8.40
N SER A 102 0.89 -14.86 9.30
CA SER A 102 1.11 -16.28 9.62
C SER A 102 -0.17 -16.96 10.10
N LEU A 103 -0.97 -16.26 10.91
CA LEU A 103 -2.26 -16.76 11.37
C LEU A 103 -3.26 -16.89 10.22
N MET A 104 -3.33 -15.90 9.33
CA MET A 104 -4.20 -15.95 8.16
C MET A 104 -3.82 -17.10 7.22
N VAL A 105 -2.54 -17.28 6.93
CA VAL A 105 -2.07 -18.42 6.10
C VAL A 105 -2.38 -19.77 6.73
N ALA A 106 -2.33 -19.87 8.06
CA ALA A 106 -2.59 -21.13 8.76
C ALA A 106 -4.09 -21.49 8.84
N TYR A 107 -4.98 -20.49 8.92
CA TYR A 107 -6.41 -20.69 9.20
C TYR A 107 -7.36 -20.38 8.04
N VAL A 108 -6.91 -19.63 7.03
CA VAL A 108 -7.71 -19.35 5.83
C VAL A 108 -7.34 -20.31 4.72
N PRO A 109 -8.14 -21.33 4.43
CA PRO A 109 -7.83 -22.26 3.35
C PRO A 109 -7.98 -21.56 2.00
N ASP A 110 -7.06 -21.83 1.08
CA ASP A 110 -7.02 -21.27 -0.27
C ASP A 110 -8.34 -21.51 -1.05
N THR A 111 -9.04 -22.56 -0.69
CA THR A 111 -10.36 -22.92 -1.26
C THR A 111 -11.44 -21.88 -0.99
N LEU A 112 -11.41 -21.20 0.16
CA LEU A 112 -12.37 -20.13 0.45
C LEU A 112 -12.16 -18.89 -0.42
N VAL A 113 -10.90 -18.61 -0.75
CA VAL A 113 -10.54 -17.49 -1.63
C VAL A 113 -10.87 -17.82 -3.09
N ALA A 114 -10.79 -19.10 -3.48
CA ALA A 114 -11.02 -19.56 -4.85
C ALA A 114 -12.51 -19.67 -5.24
N THR A 115 -13.39 -20.01 -4.31
CA THR A 115 -14.80 -20.29 -4.63
C THR A 115 -15.63 -19.03 -4.92
N TRP A 116 -15.24 -17.87 -4.41
CA TRP A 116 -16.05 -16.64 -4.53
C TRP A 116 -15.70 -15.77 -5.75
N PRO A 117 -14.44 -15.56 -6.14
CA PRO A 117 -14.09 -14.74 -7.31
C PRO A 117 -14.01 -15.52 -8.63
N GLY A 118 -14.11 -16.85 -8.62
CA GLY A 118 -13.96 -17.70 -9.80
C GLY A 118 -15.15 -17.76 -10.75
N SER A 119 -16.30 -17.27 -10.35
CA SER A 119 -17.59 -17.55 -11.03
C SER A 119 -17.95 -16.51 -12.08
N GLY A 120 -17.19 -16.08 -13.03
CA GLY A 120 -17.64 -15.31 -14.23
C GLY A 120 -18.73 -14.21 -14.01
N ASN A 121 -19.08 -13.94 -12.77
CA ASN A 121 -20.12 -13.03 -12.33
C ASN A 121 -19.58 -11.58 -12.33
N ALA A 122 -20.41 -10.61 -12.69
CA ALA A 122 -20.06 -9.19 -12.67
C ALA A 122 -19.56 -8.70 -11.28
N LEU A 123 -19.94 -9.42 -10.22
CA LEU A 123 -19.51 -9.14 -8.84
C LEU A 123 -18.18 -9.80 -8.47
N ALA A 124 -17.60 -10.67 -9.30
CA ALA A 124 -16.37 -11.37 -8.99
C ALA A 124 -15.20 -10.42 -8.80
N MET A 125 -15.05 -9.42 -9.68
CA MET A 125 -13.99 -8.44 -9.60
C MET A 125 -14.11 -7.49 -8.39
N PRO A 126 -15.26 -6.89 -8.08
CA PRO A 126 -15.44 -6.11 -6.84
C PRO A 126 -15.15 -6.91 -5.56
N LEU A 127 -15.61 -8.17 -5.52
CA LEU A 127 -15.35 -9.06 -4.39
C LEU A 127 -13.86 -9.39 -4.26
N ALA A 128 -13.20 -9.68 -5.38
CA ALA A 128 -11.76 -9.93 -5.41
C ALA A 128 -10.97 -8.70 -4.90
N VAL A 129 -11.35 -7.49 -5.29
CA VAL A 129 -10.72 -6.26 -4.79
C VAL A 129 -10.97 -6.09 -3.29
N LEU A 130 -12.19 -6.32 -2.81
CA LEU A 130 -12.52 -6.21 -1.39
C LEU A 130 -11.71 -7.20 -0.53
N ILE A 131 -11.60 -8.43 -0.99
CA ILE A 131 -10.78 -9.46 -0.34
C ILE A 131 -9.30 -9.10 -0.46
N GLY A 132 -8.84 -8.64 -1.63
CA GLY A 132 -7.47 -8.20 -1.87
C GLY A 132 -7.02 -7.07 -0.95
N VAL A 133 -7.89 -6.08 -0.70
CA VAL A 133 -7.62 -4.97 0.23
C VAL A 133 -7.32 -5.47 1.66
N THR A 134 -7.99 -6.53 2.09
CA THR A 134 -7.79 -7.12 3.41
C THR A 134 -6.66 -8.14 3.43
N ALA A 135 -6.40 -8.80 2.29
CA ALA A 135 -5.35 -9.79 2.16
C ALA A 135 -3.99 -9.09 2.07
N TYR A 136 -3.10 -9.38 3.02
CA TYR A 136 -1.70 -8.93 2.93
C TYR A 136 -0.97 -9.75 1.86
N LEU A 137 -0.98 -9.25 0.63
CA LEU A 137 -0.27 -9.91 -0.46
C LEU A 137 1.18 -9.41 -0.53
N ASN A 138 2.05 -10.12 0.16
CA ASN A 138 3.48 -9.98 -0.09
C ASN A 138 3.75 -10.34 -1.56
N GLY A 139 4.40 -9.45 -2.29
CA GLY A 139 4.60 -9.60 -3.74
C GLY A 139 5.30 -10.91 -4.17
N TYR A 140 5.98 -11.60 -3.26
CA TYR A 140 6.58 -12.92 -3.52
C TYR A 140 5.58 -14.06 -3.32
N ALA A 141 4.82 -14.03 -2.23
CA ALA A 141 3.81 -15.03 -1.90
C ALA A 141 2.56 -14.91 -2.79
N ALA A 142 2.30 -13.72 -3.34
CA ALA A 142 1.17 -13.49 -4.22
C ALA A 142 1.25 -14.26 -5.55
N ILE A 143 2.45 -14.53 -6.08
CA ILE A 143 2.60 -15.15 -7.39
C ILE A 143 2.04 -16.57 -7.43
N PRO A 144 2.43 -17.52 -6.52
CA PRO A 144 1.86 -18.85 -6.52
C PRO A 144 0.35 -18.84 -6.21
N LEU A 145 -0.10 -17.96 -5.32
CA LEU A 145 -1.52 -17.81 -5.01
C LEU A 145 -2.33 -17.39 -6.26
N ILE A 146 -1.89 -16.36 -6.96
CA ILE A 146 -2.55 -15.90 -8.19
C ILE A 146 -2.58 -16.99 -9.26
N ARG A 147 -1.49 -17.74 -9.40
CA ARG A 147 -1.43 -18.86 -10.34
C ARG A 147 -2.46 -19.92 -9.99
N SER A 148 -2.56 -20.33 -8.74
CA SER A 148 -3.57 -21.29 -8.29
C SER A 148 -4.99 -20.76 -8.51
N LEU A 149 -5.25 -19.46 -8.28
CA LEU A 149 -6.56 -18.86 -8.51
C LEU A 149 -6.94 -18.85 -10.00
N ILE A 150 -5.99 -18.59 -10.89
CA ILE A 150 -6.21 -18.66 -12.35
C ILE A 150 -6.47 -20.12 -12.78
N GLU A 151 -5.72 -21.09 -12.26
CA GLU A 151 -5.92 -22.51 -12.52
C GLU A 151 -7.30 -22.99 -12.01
N LEU A 152 -7.84 -22.37 -10.96
CA LEU A 152 -9.19 -22.60 -10.44
C LEU A 152 -10.30 -21.84 -11.21
N GLY A 153 -9.97 -21.13 -12.28
CA GLY A 153 -10.94 -20.47 -13.17
C GLY A 153 -11.14 -18.98 -12.95
N MET A 154 -10.33 -18.34 -12.11
CA MET A 154 -10.34 -16.88 -11.95
C MET A 154 -9.82 -16.20 -13.21
N SER A 155 -10.52 -15.18 -13.73
CA SER A 155 -10.04 -14.47 -14.90
C SER A 155 -8.72 -13.73 -14.61
N PRO A 156 -7.79 -13.61 -15.58
CA PRO A 156 -6.55 -12.86 -15.42
C PRO A 156 -6.77 -11.41 -14.98
N ALA A 157 -7.82 -10.77 -15.51
CA ALA A 157 -8.19 -9.40 -15.16
C ALA A 157 -8.62 -9.26 -13.68
N THR A 158 -9.43 -10.19 -13.18
CA THR A 158 -9.84 -10.23 -11.77
C THR A 158 -8.64 -10.52 -10.86
N SER A 159 -7.76 -11.42 -11.30
CA SER A 159 -6.52 -11.74 -10.59
C SER A 159 -5.57 -10.54 -10.49
N LEU A 160 -5.49 -9.74 -11.56
CA LEU A 160 -4.74 -8.47 -11.56
C LEU A 160 -5.33 -7.48 -10.55
N ALA A 161 -6.65 -7.27 -10.56
CA ALA A 161 -7.33 -6.37 -9.65
C ALA A 161 -7.12 -6.79 -8.18
N PHE A 162 -7.25 -8.08 -7.88
CA PHE A 162 -6.97 -8.66 -6.57
C PHE A 162 -5.53 -8.40 -6.13
N MET A 163 -4.55 -8.68 -7.01
CA MET A 163 -3.13 -8.50 -6.71
C MET A 163 -2.76 -7.02 -6.51
N LEU A 164 -3.32 -6.11 -7.31
CA LEU A 164 -3.09 -4.67 -7.17
C LEU A 164 -3.69 -4.13 -5.88
N ALA A 165 -4.93 -4.50 -5.57
CA ALA A 165 -5.57 -4.12 -4.32
C ALA A 165 -4.75 -4.54 -3.10
N GLY A 166 -4.35 -5.81 -3.03
CA GLY A 166 -3.58 -6.34 -1.90
C GLY A 166 -2.13 -5.83 -1.81
N SER A 167 -1.53 -5.42 -2.95
CA SER A 167 -0.17 -4.88 -2.94
C SER A 167 -0.11 -3.40 -2.53
N VAL A 168 -1.17 -2.64 -2.80
CA VAL A 168 -1.25 -1.20 -2.47
C VAL A 168 -1.77 -1.00 -1.05
N THR A 169 -2.74 -1.82 -0.62
CA THR A 169 -3.31 -1.76 0.72
C THR A 169 -2.97 -3.02 1.49
N SER A 170 -2.11 -2.88 2.47
CA SER A 170 -1.87 -3.94 3.46
C SER A 170 -2.31 -3.46 4.84
N ILE A 171 -2.73 -4.37 5.69
CA ILE A 171 -3.12 -4.04 7.08
C ILE A 171 -2.02 -3.23 7.78
N PRO A 172 -0.72 -3.61 7.71
CA PRO A 172 0.35 -2.82 8.30
C PRO A 172 0.50 -1.42 7.70
N ALA A 173 0.39 -1.31 6.38
CA ALA A 173 0.45 -0.01 5.70
C ALA A 173 -0.77 0.86 6.08
N ALA A 174 -1.96 0.28 6.13
CA ALA A 174 -3.17 0.96 6.56
C ALA A 174 -3.06 1.48 7.99
N ILE A 175 -2.54 0.68 8.92
CA ILE A 175 -2.31 1.08 10.31
C ILE A 175 -1.26 2.20 10.39
N ALA A 176 -0.15 2.07 9.67
CA ALA A 176 0.89 3.09 9.63
C ALA A 176 0.36 4.43 9.09
N ILE A 177 -0.39 4.40 7.99
CA ILE A 177 -1.01 5.59 7.41
C ILE A 177 -2.08 6.17 8.34
N HIS A 178 -2.92 5.32 8.97
CA HIS A 178 -3.92 5.76 9.94
C HIS A 178 -3.32 6.45 11.16
N SER A 179 -2.14 6.03 11.59
CA SER A 179 -1.44 6.65 12.73
C SER A 179 -0.97 8.07 12.41
N LEU A 180 -0.58 8.35 11.17
CA LEU A 180 -0.01 9.61 10.71
C LEU A 180 -1.03 10.54 10.02
N ALA A 181 -2.01 9.95 9.34
CA ALA A 181 -3.00 10.64 8.53
C ALA A 181 -4.30 10.90 9.29
N ARG A 182 -4.98 11.99 8.93
CA ARG A 182 -6.36 12.22 9.36
C ARG A 182 -7.31 11.28 8.59
N PRO A 183 -8.52 10.99 9.13
CA PRO A 183 -9.47 10.06 8.52
C PRO A 183 -9.79 10.35 7.05
N ARG A 184 -9.80 11.62 6.65
CA ARG A 184 -10.06 12.06 5.27
C ARG A 184 -8.98 11.57 4.29
N LEU A 185 -7.71 11.71 4.67
CA LEU A 185 -6.59 11.23 3.85
C LEU A 185 -6.54 9.70 3.84
N PHE A 186 -6.83 9.07 4.97
CA PHE A 186 -6.90 7.62 5.07
C PHE A 186 -8.03 7.04 4.18
N GLY A 187 -9.22 7.66 4.22
CA GLY A 187 -10.33 7.27 3.35
C GLY A 187 -10.00 7.44 1.86
N LEU A 188 -9.33 8.55 1.50
CA LEU A 188 -8.85 8.74 0.13
C LEU A 188 -7.88 7.65 -0.30
N TYR A 189 -6.93 7.28 0.55
CA TYR A 189 -5.97 6.21 0.27
C TYR A 189 -6.67 4.88 -0.03
N LEU A 190 -7.63 4.47 0.80
CA LEU A 190 -8.39 3.24 0.58
C LEU A 190 -9.27 3.31 -0.67
N ALA A 191 -9.94 4.45 -0.89
CA ALA A 191 -10.77 4.65 -2.08
C ALA A 191 -9.93 4.58 -3.37
N MET A 192 -8.77 5.26 -3.41
CA MET A 192 -7.88 5.25 -4.58
C MET A 192 -7.31 3.86 -4.85
N ALA A 193 -6.98 3.10 -3.81
CA ALA A 193 -6.52 1.73 -3.97
C ALA A 193 -7.61 0.82 -4.54
N GLY A 194 -8.82 0.87 -4.01
CA GLY A 194 -9.95 0.07 -4.48
C GLY A 194 -10.40 0.45 -5.90
N VAL A 195 -10.64 1.75 -6.13
CA VAL A 195 -11.06 2.26 -7.45
C VAL A 195 -9.98 2.04 -8.50
N GLY A 196 -8.72 2.27 -8.15
CA GLY A 196 -7.59 2.04 -9.06
C GLY A 196 -7.43 0.58 -9.43
N ALA A 197 -7.57 -0.34 -8.49
CA ALA A 197 -7.53 -1.78 -8.74
C ALA A 197 -8.70 -2.24 -9.64
N LEU A 198 -9.92 -1.73 -9.38
CA LEU A 198 -11.09 -1.99 -10.22
C LEU A 198 -10.90 -1.44 -11.63
N ALA A 199 -10.44 -0.21 -11.77
CA ALA A 199 -10.19 0.41 -13.06
C ALA A 199 -9.11 -0.34 -13.86
N ALA A 200 -8.04 -0.78 -13.23
CA ALA A 200 -6.99 -1.56 -13.87
C ALA A 200 -7.49 -2.94 -14.32
N GLY A 201 -8.24 -3.64 -13.47
CA GLY A 201 -8.82 -4.93 -13.83
C GLY A 201 -9.85 -4.82 -14.95
N SER A 202 -10.79 -3.86 -14.85
CA SER A 202 -11.82 -3.65 -15.88
C SER A 202 -11.23 -3.19 -17.21
N SER A 203 -10.21 -2.34 -17.21
CA SER A 203 -9.52 -1.95 -18.43
C SER A 203 -8.87 -3.14 -19.11
N TRP A 204 -8.20 -4.02 -18.38
CA TRP A 204 -7.60 -5.21 -18.98
C TRP A 204 -8.63 -6.21 -19.47
N GLN A 205 -9.76 -6.33 -18.78
CA GLN A 205 -10.86 -7.21 -19.24
C GLN A 205 -11.44 -6.82 -20.60
N ILE A 206 -11.35 -5.54 -20.99
CA ILE A 206 -11.80 -5.06 -22.33
C ILE A 206 -10.81 -5.50 -23.44
N PHE A 207 -9.55 -5.73 -23.10
CA PHE A 207 -8.50 -6.13 -24.07
C PHE A 207 -8.30 -7.65 -24.17
N LEU A 208 -8.88 -8.44 -23.25
CA LEU A 208 -8.90 -9.90 -23.29
C LEU A 208 -10.05 -10.43 -24.11
#